data_f80b2e67748ee84a1eb19057466a86c7
#
_entry.id   f80b2e67748ee84a1eb19057466a86c7
#
_cell.length_a   1.000
_cell.length_b   1.000
_cell.length_c   1.000
_cell.angle_alpha   90.00
_cell.angle_beta   90.00
_cell.angle_gamma   90.00
#
_symmetry.space_group_name_H-M   'P 1'
#
loop_
_entity.id
_entity.type
_entity.pdbx_description
1 polymer ?
#
loop_
_entity_poly.entity_id
_entity_poly.type
_entity_poly.pdbx_seq_one_letter_code
_entity_poly.pdbx_strand_id
1 'polypeptide(L)'
;MVKRKAGRGFGVRLITLALCSLTLIPLKAQAEENGQAGYTVVQTAVESVPVQEADGTADAWEYPASGQSAPEQDAPEQSADGLFAQKLLSPETEAALAWLSPEELVMYEQMKELFLLQQSQTEQTRQQMLAVEAWLQASYMQAQSAGNAQMPGVQAQGVSAPVSTPDPASVQLLAQLGQAYDSQKAQLALMQEQLELVLESARVRAEEADRVYGPEIIFVGDSRTVQMRDAVGANPYVWICKSSEGYQWFAAQAVPQIDAAVGYGTKILLNLGVNDVHNVNRYALLVNQKAKEWTAQGATVYYASVNPVENGQYITTKMVSSFNDKLRQKLDPEIIWIDSCSWLQNTGYTLTDGLHFSSKTSRNLYQYYLSVLGESE
;
A
#
# COMPACT_ATOMS: atom_id res chain seq x y z
N MET A 1 -6.32 -36.28 -3.53
CA MET A 1 -5.62 -35.91 -2.27
C MET A 1 -4.44 -35.04 -2.65
N VAL A 2 -4.66 -33.73 -2.86
CA VAL A 2 -3.69 -32.79 -3.38
C VAL A 2 -2.91 -32.22 -2.20
N LYS A 3 -1.61 -32.46 -2.16
CA LYS A 3 -0.68 -31.87 -1.19
C LYS A 3 -0.56 -30.37 -1.50
N ARG A 4 -1.14 -29.53 -0.64
CA ARG A 4 -0.90 -28.07 -0.63
C ARG A 4 0.60 -27.82 -0.38
N LYS A 5 1.31 -27.29 -1.36
CA LYS A 5 2.61 -26.65 -1.12
C LYS A 5 2.33 -25.38 -0.31
N ALA A 6 2.84 -25.34 0.90
CA ALA A 6 2.83 -24.17 1.77
C ALA A 6 3.53 -23.01 1.04
N GLY A 7 2.79 -21.92 0.85
CA GLY A 7 3.32 -20.67 0.34
C GLY A 7 4.51 -20.21 1.21
N ARG A 8 5.52 -19.62 0.56
CA ARG A 8 6.67 -19.00 1.22
C ARG A 8 6.13 -17.93 2.16
N GLY A 9 6.19 -18.20 3.46
CA GLY A 9 5.85 -17.25 4.49
C GLY A 9 6.70 -16.00 4.33
N PHE A 10 6.07 -14.87 4.13
CA PHE A 10 6.67 -13.56 4.36
C PHE A 10 6.99 -13.51 5.86
N GLY A 11 8.25 -13.73 6.18
CA GLY A 11 8.74 -13.57 7.55
C GLY A 11 8.64 -12.10 7.93
N VAL A 12 7.59 -11.73 8.64
CA VAL A 12 7.56 -10.47 9.39
C VAL A 12 8.72 -10.52 10.36
N ARG A 13 9.79 -9.75 10.10
CA ARG A 13 10.87 -9.56 11.05
C ARG A 13 10.28 -8.84 12.25
N LEU A 14 10.05 -9.59 13.34
CA LEU A 14 9.76 -9.03 14.65
C LEU A 14 10.90 -8.07 15.02
N ILE A 15 10.64 -6.79 14.92
CA ILE A 15 11.49 -5.78 15.55
C ILE A 15 11.10 -5.82 17.01
N THR A 16 11.97 -6.40 17.83
CA THR A 16 11.82 -6.42 19.29
C THR A 16 11.90 -4.95 19.75
N LEU A 17 10.75 -4.37 20.08
CA LEU A 17 10.69 -3.07 20.74
C LEU A 17 11.29 -3.24 22.12
N ALA A 18 12.45 -2.64 22.32
CA ALA A 18 12.94 -2.36 23.67
C ALA A 18 11.93 -1.39 24.31
N LEU A 19 11.14 -1.90 25.25
CA LEU A 19 10.29 -1.12 26.13
C LEU A 19 11.20 -0.19 26.94
N CYS A 20 11.48 1.02 26.43
CA CYS A 20 11.96 2.10 27.28
C CYS A 20 10.82 2.43 28.23
N SER A 21 10.97 2.02 29.47
CA SER A 21 10.10 2.39 30.59
C SER A 21 10.09 3.91 30.72
N LEU A 22 9.06 4.56 30.15
CA LEU A 22 8.76 5.95 30.46
C LEU A 22 8.23 6.02 31.88
N THR A 23 9.05 6.50 32.79
CA THR A 23 8.60 6.86 34.14
C THR A 23 7.70 8.10 34.02
N LEU A 24 6.43 7.90 34.36
CA LEU A 24 5.47 8.97 34.60
C LEU A 24 6.05 9.96 35.63
N ILE A 25 6.10 11.24 35.26
CA ILE A 25 6.33 12.31 36.24
C ILE A 25 4.97 12.65 36.84
N PRO A 26 4.66 12.22 38.06
CA PRO A 26 3.41 12.61 38.69
C PRO A 26 3.53 14.05 39.17
N LEU A 27 2.80 14.98 38.57
CA LEU A 27 2.56 16.30 39.12
C LEU A 27 1.62 16.14 40.33
N LYS A 28 2.17 16.15 41.53
CA LYS A 28 1.37 16.31 42.74
C LYS A 28 1.15 17.80 42.99
N ALA A 29 -0.07 18.26 42.77
CA ALA A 29 -0.51 19.55 43.30
C ALA A 29 -0.75 19.39 44.77
N GLN A 30 0.05 20.04 45.59
CA GLN A 30 -0.20 20.20 47.03
C GLN A 30 -0.84 21.57 47.21
N ALA A 31 -2.13 21.60 47.55
CA ALA A 31 -2.81 22.83 47.95
C ALA A 31 -2.39 23.10 49.41
N GLU A 32 -1.60 24.12 49.64
CA GLU A 32 -1.41 24.67 50.98
C GLU A 32 -2.50 25.70 51.27
N GLU A 33 -3.10 25.61 52.46
CA GLU A 33 -4.12 26.51 53.00
C GLU A 33 -3.53 27.90 53.30
N ASN A 34 -3.10 28.63 52.32
CA ASN A 34 -2.85 30.08 52.43
C ASN A 34 -2.72 30.72 51.05
N GLY A 35 -3.80 30.79 50.30
CA GLY A 35 -4.10 31.79 49.33
C GLY A 35 -3.08 32.10 48.21
N GLN A 36 -2.03 31.31 48.02
CA GLN A 36 -1.10 31.41 46.89
C GLN A 36 -0.85 30.02 46.31
N ALA A 37 -1.26 29.83 45.06
CA ALA A 37 -0.98 28.60 44.32
C ALA A 37 0.51 28.57 43.96
N GLY A 38 1.31 27.85 44.73
CA GLY A 38 2.69 27.56 44.46
C GLY A 38 2.82 26.15 43.84
N TYR A 39 3.45 26.01 42.68
CA TYR A 39 3.80 24.71 42.13
C TYR A 39 5.17 24.30 42.61
N THR A 40 5.25 23.17 43.33
CA THR A 40 6.55 22.60 43.74
C THR A 40 6.94 21.50 42.75
N VAL A 41 8.03 21.74 42.00
CA VAL A 41 8.64 20.77 41.08
C VAL A 41 9.52 19.83 41.89
N VAL A 42 9.17 18.54 41.98
CA VAL A 42 10.05 17.50 42.48
C VAL A 42 10.91 16.98 41.33
N GLN A 43 12.20 17.31 41.41
CA GLN A 43 13.22 16.88 40.47
C GLN A 43 13.58 15.42 40.72
N THR A 44 13.18 14.47 39.90
CA THR A 44 13.78 13.13 39.84
C THR A 44 14.81 13.07 38.74
N ALA A 45 16.00 12.61 39.08
CA ALA A 45 17.17 12.55 38.20
C ALA A 45 16.90 11.71 36.94
N VAL A 46 17.12 12.32 35.79
CA VAL A 46 17.18 11.65 34.49
C VAL A 46 18.65 11.30 34.25
N GLU A 47 18.96 10.00 34.19
CA GLU A 47 20.29 9.58 33.72
C GLU A 47 20.46 9.99 32.24
N SER A 48 21.50 10.74 32.00
CA SER A 48 21.82 11.39 30.73
C SER A 48 22.32 10.40 29.69
N VAL A 49 21.64 10.36 28.55
CA VAL A 49 22.19 9.89 27.27
C VAL A 49 22.99 11.06 26.67
N PRO A 50 24.22 10.86 26.17
CA PRO A 50 25.04 11.96 25.67
C PRO A 50 24.45 12.57 24.41
N VAL A 51 24.11 13.84 24.49
CA VAL A 51 23.71 14.68 23.35
C VAL A 51 24.99 15.19 22.66
N GLN A 52 25.13 14.95 21.36
CA GLN A 52 26.10 15.65 20.54
C GLN A 52 25.72 17.13 20.44
N GLU A 53 26.65 17.99 20.78
CA GLU A 53 26.53 19.44 20.66
C GLU A 53 26.34 19.82 19.18
N ALA A 54 25.22 20.44 18.87
CA ALA A 54 25.00 21.20 17.65
C ALA A 54 25.22 22.69 17.99
N ASP A 55 26.16 23.27 17.31
CA ASP A 55 26.66 24.66 17.44
C ASP A 55 25.53 25.66 17.18
N GLY A 56 25.45 26.65 18.09
CA GLY A 56 24.32 27.55 18.17
C GLY A 56 24.36 28.76 17.27
N THR A 57 23.22 29.19 16.87
CA THR A 57 22.89 30.59 16.71
C THR A 57 21.50 30.83 17.28
N ALA A 58 21.46 31.62 18.34
CA ALA A 58 20.20 32.08 18.95
C ALA A 58 19.58 33.14 18.04
N ASP A 59 18.57 32.75 17.26
CA ASP A 59 17.72 33.73 16.61
C ASP A 59 16.65 34.21 17.58
N ALA A 60 16.67 35.55 17.76
CA ALA A 60 15.74 36.27 18.62
C ALA A 60 14.30 36.08 18.11
N TRP A 61 13.40 35.61 18.99
CA TRP A 61 11.98 35.57 18.75
C TRP A 61 11.40 36.99 18.78
N GLU A 62 11.11 37.58 17.61
CA GLU A 62 10.29 38.78 17.49
C GLU A 62 8.80 38.39 17.65
N TYR A 63 8.16 38.98 18.67
CA TYR A 63 6.71 38.92 18.84
C TYR A 63 6.02 39.83 17.79
N PRO A 64 5.03 39.35 17.05
CA PRO A 64 4.26 40.20 16.15
C PRO A 64 3.38 41.16 16.97
N ALA A 65 3.46 42.46 16.59
CA ALA A 65 2.71 43.55 17.19
C ALA A 65 1.18 43.33 17.03
N SER A 66 0.49 43.67 18.10
CA SER A 66 -0.96 43.69 18.30
C SER A 66 -1.76 44.25 17.13
N GLY A 67 -2.74 43.49 16.69
CA GLY A 67 -3.84 43.99 15.89
C GLY A 67 -4.49 42.95 14.98
N GLN A 68 -5.20 41.99 15.55
CA GLN A 68 -6.24 41.28 14.79
C GLN A 68 -7.28 40.66 15.72
N SER A 69 -8.52 40.79 15.30
CA SER A 69 -9.77 40.27 15.83
C SER A 69 -9.67 38.84 16.38
N ALA A 70 -10.42 38.57 17.43
CA ALA A 70 -10.58 37.27 18.04
C ALA A 70 -10.83 36.18 16.96
N PRO A 71 -10.13 35.04 17.01
CA PRO A 71 -10.38 33.94 16.10
C PRO A 71 -11.78 33.37 16.41
N GLU A 72 -12.58 33.18 15.36
CA GLU A 72 -13.76 32.33 15.38
C GLU A 72 -13.36 30.98 16.02
N GLN A 73 -14.17 30.50 16.94
CA GLN A 73 -14.02 29.19 17.54
C GLN A 73 -14.34 28.16 16.45
N ASP A 74 -13.36 27.77 15.69
CA ASP A 74 -13.44 26.56 14.88
C ASP A 74 -13.69 25.36 15.81
N ALA A 75 -14.67 24.54 15.42
CA ALA A 75 -14.93 23.27 16.10
C ALA A 75 -13.61 22.49 16.18
N PRO A 76 -13.32 21.76 17.28
CA PRO A 76 -12.05 21.08 17.43
C PRO A 76 -11.83 20.12 16.26
N GLU A 77 -10.89 20.44 15.38
CA GLU A 77 -10.40 19.50 14.38
C GLU A 77 -9.97 18.23 15.13
N GLN A 78 -10.62 17.11 14.81
CA GLN A 78 -10.20 15.82 15.35
C GLN A 78 -8.76 15.59 14.91
N SER A 79 -7.86 15.43 15.86
CA SER A 79 -6.47 15.13 15.55
C SER A 79 -6.37 13.84 14.72
N ALA A 80 -5.38 13.73 13.84
CA ALA A 80 -5.14 12.52 13.05
C ALA A 80 -5.09 11.25 13.92
N ASP A 81 -4.53 11.37 15.13
CA ASP A 81 -4.44 10.30 16.13
C ASP A 81 -5.83 9.89 16.66
N GLY A 82 -6.77 10.83 16.81
CA GLY A 82 -8.15 10.54 17.19
C GLY A 82 -8.93 9.79 16.12
N LEU A 83 -8.72 10.14 14.85
CA LEU A 83 -9.30 9.42 13.71
C LEU A 83 -8.76 8.00 13.61
N PHE A 84 -7.46 7.81 13.86
CA PHE A 84 -6.85 6.47 13.86
C PHE A 84 -7.38 5.60 15.00
N ALA A 85 -7.53 6.13 16.21
CA ALA A 85 -8.13 5.41 17.32
C ALA A 85 -9.57 4.94 17.00
N GLN A 86 -10.37 5.75 16.31
CA GLN A 86 -11.69 5.35 15.84
C GLN A 86 -11.61 4.23 14.78
N LYS A 87 -10.64 4.28 13.87
CA LYS A 87 -10.39 3.22 12.89
C LYS A 87 -10.07 1.88 13.56
N LEU A 88 -9.27 1.87 14.63
CA LEU A 88 -8.94 0.65 15.38
C LEU A 88 -10.16 -0.03 16.05
N LEU A 89 -11.24 0.73 16.24
CA LEU A 89 -12.50 0.26 16.83
C LEU A 89 -13.60 0.03 15.78
N SER A 90 -13.26 0.14 14.49
CA SER A 90 -14.24 0.00 13.41
C SER A 90 -14.62 -1.46 13.14
N PRO A 91 -15.85 -1.72 12.66
CA PRO A 91 -16.27 -3.08 12.25
C PRO A 91 -15.40 -3.66 11.12
N GLU A 92 -14.83 -2.81 10.26
CA GLU A 92 -13.91 -3.23 9.19
C GLU A 92 -12.60 -3.77 9.76
N THR A 93 -12.09 -3.12 10.81
CA THR A 93 -10.91 -3.61 11.52
C THR A 93 -11.20 -4.93 12.21
N GLU A 94 -12.34 -5.05 12.89
CA GLU A 94 -12.76 -6.30 13.55
C GLU A 94 -12.86 -7.46 12.55
N ALA A 95 -13.45 -7.22 11.37
CA ALA A 95 -13.51 -8.22 10.30
C ALA A 95 -12.11 -8.64 9.80
N ALA A 96 -11.18 -7.71 9.69
CA ALA A 96 -9.80 -8.00 9.29
C ALA A 96 -9.07 -8.86 10.35
N LEU A 97 -9.29 -8.60 11.65
CA LEU A 97 -8.63 -9.33 12.76
C LEU A 97 -8.94 -10.84 12.75
N ALA A 98 -10.07 -11.26 12.17
CA ALA A 98 -10.42 -12.68 12.02
C ALA A 98 -9.40 -13.48 11.18
N TRP A 99 -8.54 -12.79 10.42
CA TRP A 99 -7.52 -13.38 9.55
C TRP A 99 -6.12 -13.38 10.17
N LEU A 100 -5.97 -12.93 11.40
CA LEU A 100 -4.73 -13.02 12.17
C LEU A 100 -4.59 -14.40 12.83
N SER A 101 -3.35 -14.87 13.00
CA SER A 101 -3.09 -16.00 13.87
C SER A 101 -3.37 -15.64 15.33
N PRO A 102 -3.59 -16.62 16.22
CA PRO A 102 -3.80 -16.35 17.65
C PRO A 102 -2.68 -15.52 18.29
N GLU A 103 -1.41 -15.77 17.89
CA GLU A 103 -0.27 -15.03 18.38
C GLU A 103 -0.25 -13.57 17.87
N GLU A 104 -0.55 -13.38 16.58
CA GLU A 104 -0.64 -12.04 15.97
C GLU A 104 -1.80 -11.23 16.57
N LEU A 105 -2.93 -11.88 16.84
CA LEU A 105 -4.08 -11.23 17.48
C LEU A 105 -3.76 -10.74 18.89
N VAL A 106 -3.08 -11.57 19.69
CA VAL A 106 -2.63 -11.18 21.05
C VAL A 106 -1.65 -10.00 20.96
N MET A 107 -0.70 -10.04 20.04
CA MET A 107 0.25 -8.95 19.81
C MET A 107 -0.47 -7.67 19.38
N TYR A 108 -1.41 -7.75 18.46
CA TYR A 108 -2.21 -6.62 18.00
C TYR A 108 -2.99 -5.96 19.15
N GLU A 109 -3.69 -6.75 19.98
CA GLU A 109 -4.46 -6.24 21.10
C GLU A 109 -3.56 -5.54 22.13
N GLN A 110 -2.39 -6.10 22.42
CA GLN A 110 -1.40 -5.45 23.31
C GLN A 110 -0.89 -4.12 22.74
N MET A 111 -0.57 -4.09 21.45
CA MET A 111 -0.12 -2.87 20.78
C MET A 111 -1.22 -1.81 20.74
N LYS A 112 -2.45 -2.20 20.48
CA LYS A 112 -3.63 -1.31 20.50
C LYS A 112 -3.84 -0.69 21.89
N GLU A 113 -3.80 -1.49 22.96
CA GLU A 113 -3.92 -0.97 24.31
C GLU A 113 -2.80 0.02 24.65
N LEU A 114 -1.56 -0.29 24.29
CA LEU A 114 -0.42 0.61 24.49
C LEU A 114 -0.57 1.90 23.69
N PHE A 115 -1.04 1.84 22.44
CA PHE A 115 -1.30 3.02 21.61
C PHE A 115 -2.35 3.93 22.25
N LEU A 116 -3.46 3.38 22.69
CA LEU A 116 -4.54 4.16 23.32
C LEU A 116 -4.08 4.79 24.65
N LEU A 117 -3.28 4.09 25.43
CA LEU A 117 -2.68 4.62 26.65
C LEU A 117 -1.72 5.78 26.34
N GLN A 118 -0.82 5.58 25.41
CA GLN A 118 0.15 6.60 24.96
C GLN A 118 -0.56 7.84 24.40
N GLN A 119 -1.63 7.66 23.62
CA GLN A 119 -2.46 8.75 23.11
C GLN A 119 -3.05 9.57 24.25
N SER A 120 -3.61 8.92 25.27
CA SER A 120 -4.16 9.60 26.45
C SER A 120 -3.09 10.40 27.20
N GLN A 121 -1.88 9.85 27.34
CA GLN A 121 -0.75 10.54 27.99
C GLN A 121 -0.27 11.75 27.18
N THR A 122 -0.21 11.63 25.86
CA THR A 122 0.18 12.71 24.95
C THR A 122 -0.81 13.87 25.04
N GLU A 123 -2.11 13.58 25.05
CA GLU A 123 -3.15 14.59 25.20
C GLU A 123 -3.08 15.26 26.60
N GLN A 124 -2.82 14.51 27.64
CA GLN A 124 -2.61 15.07 28.98
C GLN A 124 -1.41 16.03 29.01
N THR A 125 -0.30 15.67 28.36
CA THR A 125 0.89 16.55 28.25
C THR A 125 0.54 17.83 27.49
N ARG A 126 -0.22 17.74 26.41
CA ARG A 126 -0.72 18.88 25.63
C ARG A 126 -1.56 19.81 26.47
N GLN A 127 -2.48 19.28 27.29
CA GLN A 127 -3.30 20.09 28.19
C GLN A 127 -2.47 20.81 29.25
N GLN A 128 -1.44 20.16 29.77
CA GLN A 128 -0.50 20.79 30.72
C GLN A 128 0.27 21.94 30.05
N MET A 129 0.74 21.76 28.81
CA MET A 129 1.39 22.83 28.05
C MET A 129 0.49 24.04 27.89
N LEU A 130 -0.75 23.83 27.44
CA LEU A 130 -1.73 24.90 27.24
C LEU A 130 -2.04 25.64 28.56
N ALA A 131 -2.11 24.93 29.68
CA ALA A 131 -2.32 25.55 31.00
C ALA A 131 -1.15 26.44 31.42
N VAL A 132 0.10 25.99 31.18
CA VAL A 132 1.31 26.79 31.49
C VAL A 132 1.40 28.01 30.56
N GLU A 133 1.11 27.86 29.28
CA GLU A 133 1.06 28.98 28.33
C GLU A 133 0.01 30.03 28.73
N ALA A 134 -1.20 29.59 29.05
CA ALA A 134 -2.26 30.49 29.48
C ALA A 134 -1.89 31.24 30.77
N TRP A 135 -1.24 30.56 31.72
CA TRP A 135 -0.76 31.17 32.95
C TRP A 135 0.36 32.21 32.69
N LEU A 136 1.32 31.90 31.80
CA LEU A 136 2.37 32.84 31.38
C LEU A 136 1.77 34.08 30.72
N GLN A 137 0.81 33.93 29.81
CA GLN A 137 0.12 35.04 29.15
C GLN A 137 -0.63 35.91 30.16
N ALA A 138 -1.41 35.31 31.09
CA ALA A 138 -2.12 36.04 32.11
C ALA A 138 -1.19 36.84 33.02
N SER A 139 -0.07 36.23 33.43
CA SER A 139 0.94 36.88 34.27
C SER A 139 1.59 38.09 33.56
N TYR A 140 1.87 37.97 32.26
CA TYR A 140 2.39 39.05 31.42
C TYR A 140 1.40 40.23 31.30
N MET A 141 0.12 39.93 31.03
CA MET A 141 -0.93 40.94 30.92
C MET A 141 -1.15 41.68 32.26
N GLN A 142 -1.08 40.97 33.37
CA GLN A 142 -1.23 41.54 34.70
C GLN A 142 -0.04 42.47 35.05
N ALA A 143 1.18 42.11 34.66
CA ALA A 143 2.36 42.96 34.83
C ALA A 143 2.26 44.25 34.00
N GLN A 144 1.75 44.20 32.76
CA GLN A 144 1.54 45.38 31.92
C GLN A 144 0.46 46.30 32.50
N SER A 145 -0.64 45.75 33.03
CA SER A 145 -1.72 46.59 33.61
C SER A 145 -1.26 47.31 34.90
N ALA A 146 -0.42 46.66 35.70
CA ALA A 146 0.16 47.28 36.90
C ALA A 146 1.13 48.41 36.56
N GLY A 147 1.90 48.27 35.46
CA GLY A 147 2.79 49.32 35.00
C GLY A 147 2.12 50.57 34.43
N ASN A 148 0.88 50.44 33.97
CA ASN A 148 0.09 51.60 33.42
C ASN A 148 -0.78 52.32 34.45
N ALA A 149 -0.84 51.88 35.68
CA ALA A 149 -1.57 52.54 36.75
C ALA A 149 -0.75 53.71 37.33
N GLN A 150 -0.48 54.75 36.52
CA GLN A 150 0.10 56.01 36.98
C GLN A 150 -0.98 56.77 37.75
N MET A 151 -0.79 56.92 39.05
CA MET A 151 -1.59 57.85 39.84
C MET A 151 -1.37 59.30 39.33
N PRO A 152 -2.42 60.10 39.06
CA PRO A 152 -2.24 61.48 38.68
C PRO A 152 -1.76 62.28 39.92
N GLY A 153 -0.50 62.77 39.90
CA GLY A 153 -0.06 63.75 40.87
C GLY A 153 1.30 63.55 41.53
N VAL A 154 2.10 62.54 41.22
CA VAL A 154 3.45 62.43 41.78
C VAL A 154 4.49 62.42 40.66
N GLN A 155 5.30 63.52 40.60
CA GLN A 155 6.50 63.56 39.79
C GLN A 155 7.54 62.61 40.40
N ALA A 156 7.57 61.37 39.92
CA ALA A 156 8.60 60.41 40.32
C ALA A 156 9.82 60.54 39.37
N GLN A 157 10.94 60.99 39.93
CA GLN A 157 12.22 60.92 39.29
C GLN A 157 12.59 59.48 38.97
N GLY A 158 12.68 59.17 37.68
CA GLY A 158 13.67 58.26 37.08
C GLY A 158 13.79 56.83 37.61
N VAL A 159 12.70 56.13 37.99
CA VAL A 159 12.73 54.70 38.21
C VAL A 159 11.77 54.05 37.23
N SER A 160 12.29 53.56 36.12
CA SER A 160 11.57 52.65 35.24
C SER A 160 11.20 51.42 36.08
N ALA A 161 9.89 51.19 36.30
CA ALA A 161 9.44 49.91 36.90
C ALA A 161 10.02 48.77 36.04
N PRO A 162 10.62 47.73 36.67
CA PRO A 162 11.14 46.62 35.91
C PRO A 162 9.96 45.96 35.22
N VAL A 163 10.02 45.89 33.90
CA VAL A 163 9.12 45.01 33.14
C VAL A 163 9.31 43.60 33.70
N SER A 164 8.28 43.07 34.35
CA SER A 164 8.35 41.72 34.93
C SER A 164 8.57 40.73 33.80
N THR A 165 9.80 40.26 33.66
CA THR A 165 10.10 39.15 32.75
C THR A 165 9.37 37.91 33.23
N PRO A 166 8.85 37.03 32.31
CA PRO A 166 8.27 35.77 32.70
C PRO A 166 9.18 35.00 33.65
N ASP A 167 8.62 34.33 34.63
CA ASP A 167 9.38 33.49 35.55
C ASP A 167 10.20 32.44 34.77
N PRO A 168 11.55 32.47 34.87
CA PRO A 168 12.43 31.58 34.10
C PRO A 168 12.09 30.09 34.32
N ALA A 169 11.61 29.71 35.52
CA ALA A 169 11.25 28.32 35.82
C ALA A 169 10.00 27.86 35.02
N SER A 170 9.02 28.74 34.84
CA SER A 170 7.83 28.44 34.05
C SER A 170 8.12 28.34 32.54
N VAL A 171 9.06 29.18 32.05
CA VAL A 171 9.52 29.09 30.66
C VAL A 171 10.27 27.77 30.43
N GLN A 172 11.12 27.38 31.38
CA GLN A 172 11.86 26.11 31.31
C GLN A 172 10.88 24.91 31.39
N LEU A 173 9.86 24.96 32.23
CA LEU A 173 8.83 23.92 32.34
C LEU A 173 8.08 23.76 31.00
N LEU A 174 7.69 24.87 30.36
CA LEU A 174 7.03 24.82 29.06
C LEU A 174 7.91 24.16 27.99
N ALA A 175 9.21 24.50 27.96
CA ALA A 175 10.16 23.87 27.05
C ALA A 175 10.30 22.35 27.29
N GLN A 176 10.33 21.91 28.55
CA GLN A 176 10.39 20.49 28.89
C GLN A 176 9.11 19.74 28.48
N LEU A 177 7.94 20.34 28.73
CA LEU A 177 6.65 19.77 28.29
C LEU A 177 6.59 19.69 26.78
N GLY A 178 7.10 20.68 26.05
CA GLY A 178 7.17 20.66 24.59
C GLY A 178 8.01 19.50 24.06
N GLN A 179 9.20 19.31 24.62
CA GLN A 179 10.08 18.19 24.25
C GLN A 179 9.42 16.82 24.57
N ALA A 180 8.76 16.70 25.72
CA ALA A 180 8.04 15.49 26.09
C ALA A 180 6.89 15.21 25.13
N TYR A 181 6.11 16.22 24.78
CA TYR A 181 5.00 16.11 23.83
C TYR A 181 5.47 15.65 22.44
N ASP A 182 6.52 16.26 21.91
CA ASP A 182 7.08 15.90 20.60
C ASP A 182 7.60 14.46 20.59
N SER A 183 8.29 14.05 21.67
CA SER A 183 8.77 12.68 21.83
C SER A 183 7.62 11.67 21.86
N GLN A 184 6.57 11.96 22.65
CA GLN A 184 5.37 11.11 22.76
C GLN A 184 4.64 11.02 21.42
N LYS A 185 4.52 12.12 20.68
CA LYS A 185 3.91 12.17 19.37
C LYS A 185 4.68 11.33 18.35
N ALA A 186 6.03 11.39 18.37
CA ALA A 186 6.86 10.55 17.53
C ALA A 186 6.68 9.05 17.84
N GLN A 187 6.55 8.69 19.11
CA GLN A 187 6.26 7.30 19.53
C GLN A 187 4.88 6.83 19.04
N LEU A 188 3.86 7.67 19.16
CA LEU A 188 2.51 7.37 18.64
C LEU A 188 2.54 7.09 17.14
N ALA A 189 3.25 7.90 16.36
CA ALA A 189 3.37 7.71 14.92
C ALA A 189 4.00 6.35 14.56
N LEU A 190 5.04 5.93 15.29
CA LEU A 190 5.66 4.61 15.10
C LEU A 190 4.73 3.47 15.48
N MET A 191 3.98 3.61 16.57
CA MET A 191 3.01 2.59 16.98
C MET A 191 1.85 2.49 15.99
N GLN A 192 1.39 3.60 15.46
CA GLN A 192 0.38 3.65 14.40
C GLN A 192 0.85 2.89 13.16
N GLU A 193 2.07 3.17 12.68
CA GLU A 193 2.64 2.49 11.51
C GLU A 193 2.69 0.96 11.73
N GLN A 194 3.09 0.51 12.90
CA GLN A 194 3.15 -0.92 13.22
C GLN A 194 1.76 -1.57 13.26
N LEU A 195 0.76 -0.91 13.86
CA LEU A 195 -0.62 -1.38 13.87
C LEU A 195 -1.20 -1.46 12.45
N GLU A 196 -0.93 -0.45 11.61
CA GLU A 196 -1.35 -0.45 10.20
C GLU A 196 -0.73 -1.60 9.41
N LEU A 197 0.54 -1.92 9.62
CA LEU A 197 1.19 -3.07 8.98
C LEU A 197 0.54 -4.40 9.35
N VAL A 198 0.17 -4.59 10.62
CA VAL A 198 -0.54 -5.80 11.08
C VAL A 198 -1.92 -5.88 10.43
N LEU A 199 -2.69 -4.78 10.41
CA LEU A 199 -4.01 -4.74 9.78
C LEU A 199 -3.93 -4.98 8.27
N GLU A 200 -2.93 -4.42 7.61
CA GLU A 200 -2.72 -4.64 6.17
C GLU A 200 -2.41 -6.11 5.87
N SER A 201 -1.57 -6.76 6.69
CA SER A 201 -1.31 -8.20 6.54
C SER A 201 -2.58 -9.05 6.69
N ALA A 202 -3.47 -8.66 7.60
CA ALA A 202 -4.76 -9.32 7.80
C ALA A 202 -5.70 -9.14 6.60
N ARG A 203 -5.76 -7.93 6.04
CA ARG A 203 -6.55 -7.63 4.84
C ARG A 203 -6.06 -8.41 3.63
N VAL A 204 -4.75 -8.45 3.40
CA VAL A 204 -4.16 -9.24 2.32
C VAL A 204 -4.54 -10.72 2.43
N ARG A 205 -4.54 -11.29 3.65
CA ARG A 205 -4.98 -12.67 3.87
C ARG A 205 -6.47 -12.87 3.61
N ALA A 206 -7.31 -11.90 4.00
CA ALA A 206 -8.74 -11.93 3.70
C ALA A 206 -8.98 -11.93 2.19
N GLU A 207 -8.33 -11.03 1.46
CA GLU A 207 -8.40 -10.97 0.00
C GLU A 207 -7.88 -12.25 -0.67
N GLU A 208 -6.79 -12.84 -0.16
CA GLU A 208 -6.26 -14.11 -0.66
C GLU A 208 -7.24 -15.27 -0.43
N ALA A 209 -7.94 -15.28 0.69
CA ALA A 209 -8.91 -16.32 1.00
C ALA A 209 -10.16 -16.25 0.11
N ASP A 210 -10.56 -15.06 -0.32
CA ASP A 210 -11.69 -14.85 -1.22
C ASP A 210 -11.33 -15.08 -2.70
N ARG A 211 -10.03 -15.22 -3.02
CA ARG A 211 -9.60 -15.44 -4.40
C ARG A 211 -10.01 -16.81 -4.91
N VAL A 212 -10.74 -16.81 -6.00
CA VAL A 212 -11.02 -18.03 -6.77
C VAL A 212 -9.83 -18.28 -7.70
N TYR A 213 -9.02 -19.27 -7.36
CA TYR A 213 -7.90 -19.68 -8.19
C TYR A 213 -8.37 -20.48 -9.39
N GLY A 214 -7.91 -20.10 -10.59
CA GLY A 214 -8.13 -20.85 -11.82
C GLY A 214 -7.01 -21.87 -12.10
N PRO A 215 -7.06 -22.54 -13.26
CA PRO A 215 -5.95 -23.38 -13.73
C PRO A 215 -4.71 -22.52 -14.01
N GLU A 216 -3.54 -23.12 -13.86
CA GLU A 216 -2.27 -22.41 -14.07
C GLU A 216 -2.13 -21.83 -15.48
N ILE A 217 -2.41 -22.66 -16.51
CA ILE A 217 -2.40 -22.24 -17.91
C ILE A 217 -3.64 -22.76 -18.65
N ILE A 218 -4.22 -21.88 -19.48
CA ILE A 218 -5.22 -22.24 -20.50
C ILE A 218 -4.60 -21.99 -21.88
N PHE A 219 -4.36 -23.06 -22.64
CA PHE A 219 -3.99 -22.97 -24.06
C PHE A 219 -5.24 -22.93 -24.92
N VAL A 220 -5.37 -21.87 -25.73
CA VAL A 220 -6.52 -21.66 -26.60
C VAL A 220 -6.08 -21.59 -28.06
N GLY A 221 -6.67 -22.39 -28.93
CA GLY A 221 -6.25 -22.34 -30.33
C GLY A 221 -6.99 -23.27 -31.28
N ASP A 222 -6.48 -23.27 -32.50
CA ASP A 222 -6.99 -24.08 -33.63
C ASP A 222 -6.29 -25.45 -33.76
N SER A 223 -6.28 -26.03 -34.96
CA SER A 223 -5.65 -27.34 -35.24
C SER A 223 -4.18 -27.42 -34.85
N ARG A 224 -3.44 -26.32 -34.88
CA ARG A 224 -2.02 -26.29 -34.47
C ARG A 224 -1.88 -26.44 -32.97
N THR A 225 -2.80 -25.89 -32.20
CA THR A 225 -2.86 -26.07 -30.75
C THR A 225 -3.33 -27.48 -30.40
N VAL A 226 -4.26 -28.06 -31.16
CA VAL A 226 -4.65 -29.48 -31.02
C VAL A 226 -3.42 -30.39 -31.24
N GLN A 227 -2.67 -30.16 -32.32
CA GLN A 227 -1.45 -30.96 -32.59
C GLN A 227 -0.37 -30.77 -31.52
N MET A 228 -0.23 -29.58 -30.97
CA MET A 228 0.69 -29.32 -29.86
C MET A 228 0.27 -30.11 -28.62
N ARG A 229 -1.01 -30.07 -28.23
CA ARG A 229 -1.56 -30.88 -27.13
C ARG A 229 -1.26 -32.36 -27.32
N ASP A 230 -1.55 -32.87 -28.51
CA ASP A 230 -1.38 -34.30 -28.84
C ASP A 230 0.12 -34.70 -28.88
N ALA A 231 1.01 -33.79 -29.29
CA ALA A 231 2.45 -34.02 -29.31
C ALA A 231 3.09 -34.02 -27.93
N VAL A 232 2.59 -33.26 -26.97
CA VAL A 232 3.12 -33.18 -25.59
C VAL A 232 2.51 -34.24 -24.67
N GLY A 233 1.31 -34.72 -24.97
CA GLY A 233 0.60 -35.72 -24.17
C GLY A 233 0.01 -35.16 -22.87
N ALA A 234 -0.14 -36.03 -21.88
CA ALA A 234 -0.78 -35.68 -20.61
C ALA A 234 0.06 -34.62 -19.84
N ASN A 235 -0.58 -33.55 -19.44
CA ASN A 235 -0.01 -32.45 -18.66
C ASN A 235 -1.12 -31.80 -17.79
N PRO A 236 -0.79 -30.96 -16.81
CA PRO A 236 -1.79 -30.39 -15.88
C PRO A 236 -2.60 -29.24 -16.45
N TYR A 237 -2.31 -28.76 -17.65
CA TYR A 237 -2.88 -27.54 -18.20
C TYR A 237 -4.23 -27.78 -18.90
N VAL A 238 -5.01 -26.73 -19.02
CA VAL A 238 -6.31 -26.76 -19.72
C VAL A 238 -6.11 -26.44 -21.21
N TRP A 239 -6.71 -27.24 -22.08
CA TRP A 239 -6.64 -27.09 -23.52
C TRP A 239 -8.02 -26.84 -24.12
N ILE A 240 -8.29 -25.61 -24.53
CA ILE A 240 -9.50 -25.19 -25.24
C ILE A 240 -9.11 -25.02 -26.71
N CYS A 241 -9.14 -26.12 -27.45
CA CYS A 241 -8.68 -26.12 -28.83
C CYS A 241 -9.49 -27.06 -29.70
N LYS A 242 -9.67 -26.69 -30.99
CA LYS A 242 -10.43 -27.44 -31.95
C LYS A 242 -9.90 -27.27 -33.37
N SER A 243 -9.83 -28.38 -34.15
CA SER A 243 -9.32 -28.36 -35.50
C SER A 243 -10.24 -27.62 -36.46
N SER A 244 -9.64 -26.93 -37.46
CA SER A 244 -10.30 -26.18 -38.54
C SER A 244 -11.20 -25.02 -38.08
N GLU A 245 -10.97 -24.51 -36.88
CA GLU A 245 -11.78 -23.44 -36.30
C GLU A 245 -11.08 -22.06 -36.39
N GLY A 246 -11.93 -21.03 -36.39
CA GLY A 246 -11.51 -19.61 -36.41
C GLY A 246 -12.33 -18.76 -35.44
N TYR A 247 -12.52 -17.50 -35.80
CA TYR A 247 -13.18 -16.51 -34.96
C TYR A 247 -14.58 -16.94 -34.44
N GLN A 248 -15.39 -17.55 -35.30
CA GLN A 248 -16.77 -17.91 -34.93
C GLN A 248 -16.78 -18.89 -33.76
N TRP A 249 -15.95 -19.94 -33.84
CA TRP A 249 -15.80 -20.90 -32.75
C TRP A 249 -15.17 -20.25 -31.51
N PHE A 250 -14.14 -19.44 -31.70
CA PHE A 250 -13.50 -18.72 -30.60
C PHE A 250 -14.54 -17.92 -29.81
N ALA A 251 -15.32 -17.07 -30.49
CA ALA A 251 -16.34 -16.24 -29.85
C ALA A 251 -17.49 -17.03 -29.21
N ALA A 252 -17.99 -18.08 -29.91
CA ALA A 252 -19.21 -18.78 -29.50
C ALA A 252 -18.97 -19.95 -28.54
N GLN A 253 -17.77 -20.56 -28.54
CA GLN A 253 -17.52 -21.78 -27.79
C GLN A 253 -16.27 -21.69 -26.90
N ALA A 254 -15.16 -21.11 -27.38
CA ALA A 254 -13.93 -21.04 -26.60
C ALA A 254 -14.05 -20.00 -25.47
N VAL A 255 -14.52 -18.79 -25.78
CA VAL A 255 -14.69 -17.72 -24.78
C VAL A 255 -15.57 -18.15 -23.60
N PRO A 256 -16.75 -18.75 -23.76
CA PRO A 256 -17.52 -19.24 -22.61
C PRO A 256 -16.80 -20.32 -21.78
N GLN A 257 -15.96 -21.15 -22.40
CA GLN A 257 -15.15 -22.13 -21.66
C GLN A 257 -14.01 -21.46 -20.86
N ILE A 258 -13.39 -20.41 -21.42
CA ILE A 258 -12.41 -19.60 -20.70
C ILE A 258 -13.08 -18.89 -19.52
N ASP A 259 -14.24 -18.23 -19.77
CA ASP A 259 -15.02 -17.51 -18.74
C ASP A 259 -15.39 -18.43 -17.56
N ALA A 260 -15.67 -19.71 -17.84
CA ALA A 260 -16.02 -20.68 -16.80
C ALA A 260 -14.81 -21.25 -16.02
N ALA A 261 -13.60 -21.14 -16.58
CA ALA A 261 -12.39 -21.75 -16.01
C ALA A 261 -11.41 -20.73 -15.42
N VAL A 262 -11.44 -19.50 -15.89
CA VAL A 262 -10.48 -18.45 -15.49
C VAL A 262 -10.64 -18.09 -14.01
N GLY A 263 -9.51 -17.80 -13.37
CA GLY A 263 -9.45 -17.31 -12.00
C GLY A 263 -8.12 -16.67 -11.73
N TYR A 264 -7.88 -16.32 -10.47
CA TYR A 264 -6.65 -15.69 -10.04
C TYR A 264 -5.42 -16.57 -10.37
N GLY A 265 -4.40 -15.95 -10.95
CA GLY A 265 -3.15 -16.61 -11.32
C GLY A 265 -3.19 -17.37 -12.65
N THR A 266 -4.34 -17.43 -13.34
CA THR A 266 -4.45 -18.11 -14.63
C THR A 266 -3.68 -17.36 -15.72
N LYS A 267 -2.87 -18.06 -16.50
CA LYS A 267 -2.22 -17.57 -17.72
C LYS A 267 -3.00 -18.08 -18.94
N ILE A 268 -3.60 -17.19 -19.70
CA ILE A 268 -4.38 -17.51 -20.90
C ILE A 268 -3.52 -17.27 -22.12
N LEU A 269 -3.15 -18.30 -22.88
CA LEU A 269 -2.41 -18.17 -24.13
C LEU A 269 -3.32 -18.41 -25.32
N LEU A 270 -3.58 -17.35 -26.09
CA LEU A 270 -4.36 -17.38 -27.31
C LEU A 270 -3.43 -17.56 -28.54
N ASN A 271 -3.70 -18.57 -29.38
CA ASN A 271 -2.99 -18.79 -30.64
C ASN A 271 -3.99 -19.15 -31.75
N LEU A 272 -4.61 -18.14 -32.33
CA LEU A 272 -5.68 -18.22 -33.32
C LEU A 272 -5.43 -17.29 -34.51
N GLY A 273 -6.16 -17.49 -35.59
CA GLY A 273 -6.21 -16.57 -36.72
C GLY A 273 -5.68 -17.15 -38.05
N VAL A 274 -5.01 -18.31 -38.06
CA VAL A 274 -4.48 -18.87 -39.31
C VAL A 274 -5.59 -19.27 -40.27
N ASN A 275 -6.74 -19.69 -39.78
CA ASN A 275 -7.88 -20.16 -40.61
C ASN A 275 -8.72 -19.00 -41.18
N ASP A 276 -8.57 -17.79 -40.64
CA ASP A 276 -9.42 -16.66 -41.03
C ASP A 276 -8.77 -15.29 -40.75
N VAL A 277 -7.57 -15.11 -41.31
CA VAL A 277 -6.73 -13.88 -41.22
C VAL A 277 -7.48 -12.58 -41.55
N HIS A 278 -8.58 -12.65 -42.29
CA HIS A 278 -9.42 -11.49 -42.63
C HIS A 278 -10.22 -10.97 -41.41
N ASN A 279 -10.37 -11.76 -40.35
CA ASN A 279 -11.12 -11.42 -39.14
C ASN A 279 -10.28 -10.65 -38.10
N VAL A 280 -9.08 -10.12 -38.42
CA VAL A 280 -8.17 -9.47 -37.48
C VAL A 280 -8.82 -8.39 -36.61
N ASN A 281 -9.72 -7.58 -37.18
CA ASN A 281 -10.42 -6.54 -36.42
C ASN A 281 -11.40 -7.13 -35.38
N ARG A 282 -12.04 -8.23 -35.73
CA ARG A 282 -12.98 -8.93 -34.83
C ARG A 282 -12.23 -9.61 -33.69
N TYR A 283 -11.09 -10.25 -33.98
CA TYR A 283 -10.20 -10.80 -32.96
C TYR A 283 -9.74 -9.71 -31.99
N ALA A 284 -9.19 -8.60 -32.49
CA ALA A 284 -8.69 -7.52 -31.64
C ALA A 284 -9.80 -6.97 -30.72
N LEU A 285 -10.99 -6.71 -31.27
CA LEU A 285 -12.11 -6.17 -30.48
C LEU A 285 -12.54 -7.11 -29.37
N LEU A 286 -12.75 -8.39 -29.68
CA LEU A 286 -13.21 -9.37 -28.70
C LEU A 286 -12.14 -9.67 -27.64
N VAL A 287 -10.89 -9.83 -28.07
CA VAL A 287 -9.78 -10.12 -27.14
C VAL A 287 -9.54 -8.95 -26.19
N ASN A 288 -9.54 -7.71 -26.67
CA ASN A 288 -9.40 -6.52 -25.83
C ASN A 288 -10.54 -6.42 -24.79
N GLN A 289 -11.79 -6.70 -25.22
CA GLN A 289 -12.92 -6.72 -24.30
C GLN A 289 -12.73 -7.79 -23.22
N LYS A 290 -12.46 -9.03 -23.64
CA LYS A 290 -12.36 -10.17 -22.73
C LYS A 290 -11.12 -10.15 -21.86
N ALA A 291 -10.02 -9.61 -22.35
CA ALA A 291 -8.82 -9.43 -21.53
C ALA A 291 -9.10 -8.58 -20.27
N LYS A 292 -9.88 -7.49 -20.39
CA LYS A 292 -10.28 -6.67 -19.23
C LYS A 292 -11.11 -7.48 -18.21
N GLU A 293 -12.01 -8.32 -18.70
CA GLU A 293 -12.84 -9.18 -17.83
C GLU A 293 -11.99 -10.26 -17.13
N TRP A 294 -11.02 -10.86 -17.83
CA TRP A 294 -10.17 -11.91 -17.30
C TRP A 294 -9.07 -11.36 -16.38
N THR A 295 -8.49 -10.22 -16.74
CA THR A 295 -7.48 -9.57 -15.86
C THR A 295 -8.09 -9.02 -14.57
N ALA A 296 -9.36 -8.58 -14.61
CA ALA A 296 -10.09 -8.21 -13.39
C ALA A 296 -10.30 -9.41 -12.42
N GLN A 297 -10.25 -10.64 -12.92
CA GLN A 297 -10.27 -11.87 -12.12
C GLN A 297 -8.85 -12.32 -11.69
N GLY A 298 -7.82 -11.54 -12.02
CA GLY A 298 -6.42 -11.83 -11.68
C GLY A 298 -5.70 -12.74 -12.66
N ALA A 299 -6.23 -12.93 -13.88
CA ALA A 299 -5.55 -13.66 -14.95
C ALA A 299 -4.56 -12.77 -15.73
N THR A 300 -3.61 -13.40 -16.41
CA THR A 300 -2.71 -12.74 -17.37
C THR A 300 -3.03 -13.27 -18.78
N VAL A 301 -3.21 -12.35 -19.75
CA VAL A 301 -3.57 -12.70 -21.12
C VAL A 301 -2.40 -12.54 -22.06
N TYR A 302 -2.11 -13.59 -22.80
CA TYR A 302 -1.07 -13.65 -23.82
C TYR A 302 -1.70 -13.92 -25.19
N TYR A 303 -1.19 -13.27 -26.22
CA TYR A 303 -1.54 -13.58 -27.60
C TYR A 303 -0.28 -13.95 -28.37
N ALA A 304 -0.18 -15.20 -28.80
CA ALA A 304 0.90 -15.66 -29.65
C ALA A 304 0.63 -15.33 -31.11
N SER A 305 1.63 -14.79 -31.80
CA SER A 305 1.55 -14.53 -33.25
C SER A 305 1.10 -15.80 -34.00
N VAL A 306 0.35 -15.61 -35.09
CA VAL A 306 0.12 -16.70 -36.04
C VAL A 306 1.46 -17.17 -36.58
N ASN A 307 1.74 -18.44 -36.41
CA ASN A 307 3.02 -19.07 -36.73
C ASN A 307 3.21 -19.26 -38.25
N PRO A 308 4.46 -19.49 -38.73
CA PRO A 308 4.76 -19.59 -40.17
C PRO A 308 3.93 -20.63 -40.91
N VAL A 309 3.68 -20.35 -42.20
CA VAL A 309 3.01 -21.25 -43.16
C VAL A 309 3.83 -21.32 -44.44
N GLU A 310 3.66 -22.36 -45.23
CA GLU A 310 4.03 -22.33 -46.64
C GLU A 310 2.96 -21.60 -47.46
N ASN A 311 3.39 -21.00 -48.60
CA ASN A 311 2.44 -20.33 -49.47
C ASN A 311 1.54 -21.33 -50.17
N GLY A 312 0.28 -21.32 -49.80
CA GLY A 312 -0.77 -22.16 -50.38
C GLY A 312 -1.86 -21.35 -51.06
N GLN A 313 -2.87 -22.03 -51.54
CA GLN A 313 -4.01 -21.43 -52.23
C GLN A 313 -4.83 -20.48 -51.32
N TYR A 314 -4.97 -20.84 -50.01
CA TYR A 314 -5.88 -20.16 -49.07
C TYR A 314 -5.14 -19.26 -48.09
N ILE A 315 -3.88 -19.55 -47.80
CA ILE A 315 -3.07 -18.81 -46.84
C ILE A 315 -1.65 -18.63 -47.37
N THR A 316 -1.07 -17.46 -47.15
CA THR A 316 0.31 -17.12 -47.54
C THR A 316 1.06 -16.51 -46.38
N THR A 317 2.39 -16.58 -46.43
CA THR A 317 3.27 -15.93 -45.43
C THR A 317 2.97 -14.43 -45.32
N LYS A 318 2.68 -13.75 -46.45
CA LYS A 318 2.32 -12.32 -46.47
C LYS A 318 1.01 -12.04 -45.73
N MET A 319 0.01 -12.91 -45.88
CA MET A 319 -1.26 -12.78 -45.17
C MET A 319 -1.07 -12.95 -43.64
N VAL A 320 -0.26 -13.93 -43.24
CA VAL A 320 0.10 -14.16 -41.82
C VAL A 320 0.85 -12.97 -41.24
N SER A 321 1.89 -12.45 -41.95
CA SER A 321 2.63 -11.26 -41.50
C SER A 321 1.68 -10.07 -41.31
N SER A 322 0.86 -9.78 -42.36
CA SER A 322 -0.12 -8.69 -42.28
C SER A 322 -1.14 -8.83 -41.12
N PHE A 323 -1.56 -10.05 -40.84
CA PHE A 323 -2.46 -10.34 -39.70
C PHE A 323 -1.72 -10.03 -38.38
N ASN A 324 -0.52 -10.56 -38.18
CA ASN A 324 0.28 -10.37 -36.99
C ASN A 324 0.56 -8.88 -36.73
N ASP A 325 1.02 -8.14 -37.74
CA ASP A 325 1.31 -6.71 -37.66
C ASP A 325 0.07 -5.90 -37.21
N LYS A 326 -1.07 -6.17 -37.86
CA LYS A 326 -2.32 -5.47 -37.59
C LYS A 326 -2.88 -5.84 -36.22
N LEU A 327 -2.82 -7.11 -35.84
CA LEU A 327 -3.34 -7.57 -34.55
C LEU A 327 -2.53 -6.97 -33.42
N ARG A 328 -1.20 -7.08 -33.48
CA ARG A 328 -0.29 -6.52 -32.48
C ARG A 328 -0.51 -5.02 -32.26
N GLN A 329 -0.78 -4.25 -33.33
CA GLN A 329 -1.06 -2.82 -33.23
C GLN A 329 -2.42 -2.49 -32.59
N LYS A 330 -3.36 -3.43 -32.59
CA LYS A 330 -4.75 -3.24 -32.14
C LYS A 330 -5.04 -3.83 -30.77
N LEU A 331 -4.18 -4.72 -30.28
CA LEU A 331 -4.32 -5.29 -28.94
C LEU A 331 -3.99 -4.24 -27.89
N ASP A 332 -4.77 -4.22 -26.83
CA ASP A 332 -4.53 -3.36 -25.68
C ASP A 332 -3.19 -3.70 -24.99
N PRO A 333 -2.48 -2.72 -24.40
CA PRO A 333 -1.14 -2.91 -23.83
C PRO A 333 -1.05 -3.94 -22.72
N GLU A 334 -2.15 -4.25 -22.05
CA GLU A 334 -2.25 -5.27 -20.99
C GLU A 334 -2.15 -6.70 -21.53
N ILE A 335 -2.35 -6.89 -22.84
CA ILE A 335 -2.22 -8.19 -23.50
C ILE A 335 -0.78 -8.39 -23.93
N ILE A 336 -0.14 -9.41 -23.40
CA ILE A 336 1.27 -9.70 -23.68
C ILE A 336 1.40 -10.39 -25.03
N TRP A 337 2.08 -9.74 -25.97
CA TRP A 337 2.37 -10.30 -27.28
C TRP A 337 3.53 -11.27 -27.23
N ILE A 338 3.33 -12.50 -27.74
CA ILE A 338 4.40 -13.49 -27.93
C ILE A 338 4.71 -13.62 -29.42
N ASP A 339 5.91 -13.20 -29.84
CA ASP A 339 6.34 -13.33 -31.24
C ASP A 339 6.90 -14.73 -31.54
N SER A 340 6.02 -15.72 -31.46
CA SER A 340 6.36 -17.12 -31.75
C SER A 340 6.66 -17.37 -33.21
N CYS A 341 6.15 -16.53 -34.11
CA CYS A 341 6.44 -16.61 -35.55
C CYS A 341 7.93 -16.34 -35.82
N SER A 342 8.45 -15.22 -35.33
CA SER A 342 9.88 -14.89 -35.48
C SER A 342 10.77 -15.88 -34.74
N TRP A 343 10.35 -16.36 -33.57
CA TRP A 343 11.10 -17.36 -32.83
C TRP A 343 11.27 -18.65 -33.66
N LEU A 344 10.19 -19.18 -34.26
CA LEU A 344 10.23 -20.35 -35.12
C LEU A 344 11.11 -20.13 -36.37
N GLN A 345 11.02 -18.94 -37.01
CA GLN A 345 11.85 -18.60 -38.15
C GLN A 345 13.35 -18.62 -37.80
N ASN A 346 13.70 -18.17 -36.59
CA ASN A 346 15.10 -18.11 -36.14
C ASN A 346 15.64 -19.45 -35.67
N THR A 347 14.80 -20.27 -35.03
CA THR A 347 15.21 -21.57 -34.45
C THR A 347 15.02 -22.74 -35.39
N GLY A 348 14.24 -22.55 -36.45
CA GLY A 348 13.87 -23.60 -37.42
C GLY A 348 12.60 -24.36 -37.02
N TYR A 349 11.85 -24.75 -38.04
CA TYR A 349 10.62 -25.52 -37.90
C TYR A 349 10.45 -26.47 -39.10
N THR A 350 9.56 -27.44 -38.96
CA THR A 350 9.17 -28.37 -40.03
C THR A 350 7.64 -28.43 -40.11
N LEU A 351 7.12 -28.16 -41.30
CA LEU A 351 5.71 -28.37 -41.64
C LEU A 351 5.50 -29.76 -42.25
N THR A 352 4.36 -30.39 -42.03
CA THR A 352 4.01 -31.71 -42.59
C THR A 352 3.19 -31.60 -43.85
N ASP A 353 2.43 -30.52 -44.01
CA ASP A 353 1.50 -30.27 -45.11
C ASP A 353 1.44 -28.79 -45.53
N GLY A 354 2.47 -28.04 -45.20
CA GLY A 354 2.52 -26.59 -45.48
C GLY A 354 1.80 -25.72 -44.48
N LEU A 355 1.02 -26.31 -43.56
CA LEU A 355 0.27 -25.61 -42.52
C LEU A 355 0.61 -26.15 -41.12
N HIS A 356 0.60 -27.44 -40.94
CA HIS A 356 0.72 -28.09 -39.64
C HIS A 356 2.16 -28.47 -39.33
N PHE A 357 2.54 -28.36 -38.06
CA PHE A 357 3.89 -28.66 -37.60
C PHE A 357 4.13 -30.14 -37.36
N SER A 358 5.38 -30.57 -37.54
CA SER A 358 5.81 -31.87 -37.02
C SER A 358 5.65 -31.93 -35.49
N SER A 359 5.49 -33.12 -34.92
CA SER A 359 5.41 -33.31 -33.45
C SER A 359 6.66 -32.76 -32.74
N LYS A 360 7.82 -32.80 -33.36
CA LYS A 360 9.06 -32.22 -32.79
C LYS A 360 8.95 -30.68 -32.70
N THR A 361 8.51 -30.03 -33.79
CA THR A 361 8.33 -28.57 -33.80
C THR A 361 7.26 -28.14 -32.81
N SER A 362 6.14 -28.88 -32.72
CA SER A 362 5.06 -28.61 -31.74
C SER A 362 5.56 -28.71 -30.29
N ARG A 363 6.38 -29.71 -29.93
CA ARG A 363 7.00 -29.81 -28.61
C ARG A 363 7.96 -28.67 -28.32
N ASN A 364 8.81 -28.29 -29.29
CA ASN A 364 9.73 -27.16 -29.10
C ASN A 364 8.98 -25.85 -28.90
N LEU A 365 7.91 -25.63 -29.66
CA LEU A 365 7.04 -24.45 -29.53
C LEU A 365 6.33 -24.43 -28.16
N TYR A 366 5.86 -25.55 -27.69
CA TYR A 366 5.29 -25.68 -26.35
C TYR A 366 6.30 -25.32 -25.26
N GLN A 367 7.54 -25.83 -25.34
CA GLN A 367 8.60 -25.46 -24.39
C GLN A 367 8.94 -23.97 -24.43
N TYR A 368 8.95 -23.38 -25.61
CA TYR A 368 9.10 -21.93 -25.75
C TYR A 368 7.98 -21.18 -25.07
N TYR A 369 6.72 -21.60 -25.26
CA TYR A 369 5.60 -20.96 -24.57
C TYR A 369 5.72 -21.09 -23.05
N LEU A 370 6.03 -22.24 -22.52
CA LEU A 370 6.24 -22.41 -21.09
C LEU A 370 7.35 -21.48 -20.56
N SER A 371 8.46 -21.36 -21.27
CA SER A 371 9.54 -20.46 -20.85
C SER A 371 9.12 -19.00 -20.82
N VAL A 372 8.29 -18.55 -21.77
CA VAL A 372 7.76 -17.17 -21.79
C VAL A 372 6.71 -16.95 -20.71
N LEU A 373 5.93 -17.98 -20.40
CA LEU A 373 4.93 -17.94 -19.32
C LEU A 373 5.57 -18.03 -17.92
N GLY A 374 6.89 -18.21 -17.83
CA GLY A 374 7.62 -18.32 -16.56
C GLY A 374 7.48 -19.67 -15.88
N GLU A 375 7.13 -20.71 -16.65
CA GLU A 375 7.10 -22.10 -16.20
C GLU A 375 8.42 -22.78 -16.58
N SER A 376 9.07 -23.39 -15.61
CA SER A 376 10.20 -24.29 -15.83
C SER A 376 9.76 -25.71 -15.49
N GLU A 377 10.13 -26.68 -16.34
CA GLU A 377 9.97 -28.11 -16.01
C GLU A 377 10.71 -28.50 -14.74
#